data_5e4c63353e7b38ddda6d5bb6fb0ca291
#
_entry.id   5e4c63353e7b38ddda6d5bb6fb0ca291
#
_cell.length_a   1.000
_cell.length_b   1.000
_cell.length_c   1.000
_cell.angle_alpha   90.00
_cell.angle_beta   90.00
_cell.angle_gamma   90.00
#
_symmetry.space_group_name_H-M   'P 1'
#
loop_
_entity.id
_entity.type
_entity.pdbx_description
1 polymer ?
#
loop_
_entity_poly.entity_id
_entity_poly.type
_entity_poly.pdbx_seq_one_letter_code
_entity_poly.pdbx_strand_id
1 'polypeptide(L)'
;MPKAMRTRTTRSKPKRAPTRQRKQVPRRYDRFCLINGNHDFQKAVPEGAVEYAARLRKGGKLAYFNYDLAKEMGLIARVHPQKMNYKLSQTVLDTFGIQIINEYDVMHHTPIPKKDMKPNKYMATRYLQSQHPDKTGRTSGDGRSIWNGQISYRGTTWDVSSCGTGATCLSPAAAIHKKFFKTGDPSVSYGCGYSELVDGMAAALLSEIFYKNGIATERTLAVIEYAKGFSINVRTGTNLLRPSHLFRYLKQGDLD
;
A
#
# COMPACT_ATOMS: atom_id res chain seq x y z
N MET A 1 -73.30 -23.02 -43.48
CA MET A 1 -72.22 -22.06 -43.82
C MET A 1 -71.22 -22.04 -42.65
N PRO A 2 -69.99 -22.54 -42.82
CA PRO A 2 -69.01 -22.52 -41.74
C PRO A 2 -68.17 -21.24 -41.74
N LYS A 3 -67.92 -20.67 -40.52
CA LYS A 3 -67.12 -19.47 -40.28
C LYS A 3 -65.62 -19.78 -40.40
N ALA A 4 -64.95 -19.02 -41.23
CA ALA A 4 -63.49 -19.09 -41.41
C ALA A 4 -62.72 -18.61 -40.14
N MET A 5 -61.82 -19.42 -39.65
CA MET A 5 -60.96 -19.17 -38.53
C MET A 5 -59.67 -18.45 -39.03
N ARG A 6 -59.45 -17.18 -38.62
CA ARG A 6 -58.28 -16.39 -38.97
C ARG A 6 -57.11 -16.78 -38.02
N THR A 7 -56.10 -17.42 -38.53
CA THR A 7 -54.82 -17.68 -37.84
C THR A 7 -53.99 -16.40 -37.72
N ARG A 8 -53.66 -16.04 -36.49
CA ARG A 8 -52.87 -14.86 -36.13
C ARG A 8 -51.39 -15.28 -36.13
N THR A 9 -50.64 -14.91 -37.15
CA THR A 9 -49.18 -15.10 -37.23
C THR A 9 -48.49 -14.12 -36.30
N THR A 10 -47.83 -14.63 -35.24
CA THR A 10 -47.00 -13.86 -34.33
C THR A 10 -45.62 -13.63 -34.95
N ARG A 11 -45.36 -12.37 -35.34
CA ARG A 11 -44.03 -11.93 -35.79
C ARG A 11 -43.04 -11.93 -34.59
N SER A 12 -42.03 -12.80 -34.60
CA SER A 12 -40.95 -12.81 -33.67
C SER A 12 -40.05 -11.56 -33.85
N LYS A 13 -39.77 -10.85 -32.73
CA LYS A 13 -38.83 -9.70 -32.72
C LYS A 13 -37.42 -10.18 -33.00
N PRO A 14 -36.63 -9.45 -33.82
CA PRO A 14 -35.23 -9.82 -34.07
C PRO A 14 -34.39 -9.73 -32.79
N LYS A 15 -33.62 -10.78 -32.49
CA LYS A 15 -32.64 -10.80 -31.40
C LYS A 15 -31.60 -9.72 -31.63
N ARG A 16 -31.45 -8.79 -30.65
CA ARG A 16 -30.36 -7.79 -30.63
C ARG A 16 -29.00 -8.50 -30.66
N ALA A 17 -28.15 -8.11 -31.60
CA ALA A 17 -26.77 -8.57 -31.68
C ALA A 17 -26.01 -8.20 -30.40
N PRO A 18 -25.07 -9.04 -29.91
CA PRO A 18 -24.29 -8.75 -28.71
C PRO A 18 -23.47 -7.46 -28.92
N THR A 19 -23.67 -6.51 -28.03
CA THR A 19 -22.94 -5.24 -28.02
C THR A 19 -21.44 -5.56 -27.84
N ARG A 20 -20.64 -5.31 -28.86
CA ARG A 20 -19.16 -5.39 -28.80
C ARG A 20 -18.68 -4.54 -27.64
N GLN A 21 -18.21 -5.16 -26.56
CA GLN A 21 -17.53 -4.45 -25.47
C GLN A 21 -16.36 -3.67 -26.08
N ARG A 22 -16.44 -2.35 -26.06
CA ARG A 22 -15.32 -1.49 -26.42
C ARG A 22 -14.15 -1.85 -25.48
N LYS A 23 -13.09 -2.44 -26.01
CA LYS A 23 -11.81 -2.58 -25.30
C LYS A 23 -11.42 -1.19 -24.81
N GLN A 24 -11.49 -0.95 -23.50
CA GLN A 24 -11.02 0.29 -22.92
C GLN A 24 -9.53 0.40 -23.26
N VAL A 25 -9.15 1.49 -23.92
CA VAL A 25 -7.74 1.81 -24.15
C VAL A 25 -7.08 1.99 -22.78
N PRO A 26 -6.03 1.22 -22.43
CA PRO A 26 -5.39 1.34 -21.13
C PRO A 26 -4.96 2.79 -20.89
N ARG A 27 -5.39 3.38 -19.77
CA ARG A 27 -4.92 4.71 -19.39
C ARG A 27 -3.45 4.60 -19.02
N ARG A 28 -2.66 5.62 -19.30
CA ARG A 28 -1.19 5.61 -19.29
C ARG A 28 -0.54 5.10 -17.99
N TYR A 29 -1.26 5.14 -16.83
CA TYR A 29 -0.76 4.74 -15.50
C TYR A 29 -1.76 3.86 -14.73
N ASP A 30 -2.64 3.15 -15.44
CA ASP A 30 -3.72 2.35 -14.82
C ASP A 30 -3.19 1.25 -13.88
N ARG A 31 -1.96 0.77 -14.11
CA ARG A 31 -1.40 -0.31 -13.30
C ARG A 31 -1.13 0.08 -11.84
N PHE A 32 -1.06 1.36 -11.52
CA PHE A 32 -0.98 1.81 -10.13
C PHE A 32 -2.22 1.43 -9.32
N CYS A 33 -3.40 1.30 -9.94
CA CYS A 33 -4.62 0.87 -9.24
C CYS A 33 -4.57 -0.60 -8.77
N LEU A 34 -3.64 -1.41 -9.29
CA LEU A 34 -3.41 -2.78 -8.84
C LEU A 34 -2.72 -2.83 -7.46
N ILE A 35 -2.06 -1.74 -7.05
CA ILE A 35 -1.49 -1.59 -5.71
C ILE A 35 -2.63 -1.14 -4.78
N ASN A 36 -3.38 -2.10 -4.26
CA ASN A 36 -4.71 -1.90 -3.66
C ASN A 36 -4.87 -2.50 -2.25
N GLY A 37 -3.76 -2.79 -1.57
CA GLY A 37 -3.74 -3.39 -0.25
C GLY A 37 -3.77 -4.93 -0.24
N ASN A 38 -4.12 -5.58 -1.34
CA ASN A 38 -4.16 -7.05 -1.40
C ASN A 38 -2.76 -7.64 -1.34
N HIS A 39 -2.58 -8.62 -0.45
CA HIS A 39 -1.31 -9.32 -0.28
C HIS A 39 -1.54 -10.78 0.11
N ASP A 40 -0.74 -11.70 -0.46
CA ASP A 40 -0.92 -13.14 -0.22
C ASP A 40 -0.57 -13.55 1.21
N PHE A 41 0.40 -12.86 1.85
CA PHE A 41 0.71 -13.08 3.27
C PHE A 41 -0.52 -12.90 4.16
N GLN A 42 -1.31 -11.84 3.96
CA GLN A 42 -2.51 -11.59 4.75
C GLN A 42 -3.58 -12.67 4.56
N LYS A 43 -3.66 -13.26 3.37
CA LYS A 43 -4.59 -14.35 3.08
C LYS A 43 -4.15 -15.65 3.73
N ALA A 44 -2.83 -15.93 3.70
CA ALA A 44 -2.25 -17.14 4.25
C ALA A 44 -2.16 -17.11 5.78
N VAL A 45 -1.88 -15.94 6.36
CA VAL A 45 -1.60 -15.73 7.79
C VAL A 45 -2.36 -14.49 8.30
N PRO A 46 -3.70 -14.55 8.42
CA PRO A 46 -4.54 -13.39 8.77
C PRO A 46 -4.17 -12.77 10.12
N GLU A 47 -3.82 -13.60 11.13
CA GLU A 47 -3.42 -13.15 12.47
C GLU A 47 -2.02 -12.50 12.49
N GLY A 48 -1.24 -12.68 11.41
CA GLY A 48 0.06 -12.03 11.18
C GLY A 48 -0.04 -10.54 10.84
N ALA A 49 -1.25 -9.99 10.70
CA ALA A 49 -1.46 -8.62 10.29
C ALA A 49 -2.55 -7.90 11.10
N VAL A 50 -2.54 -6.57 11.02
CA VAL A 50 -3.62 -5.68 11.46
C VAL A 50 -4.05 -4.85 10.25
N GLU A 51 -5.34 -4.81 9.96
CA GLU A 51 -5.88 -4.03 8.85
C GLU A 51 -6.25 -2.61 9.25
N TYR A 52 -5.90 -1.66 8.40
CA TYR A 52 -6.24 -0.25 8.56
C TYR A 52 -7.00 0.27 7.34
N ALA A 53 -8.10 0.97 7.57
CA ALA A 53 -8.64 1.92 6.61
C ALA A 53 -7.66 3.10 6.46
N ALA A 54 -7.70 3.80 5.32
CA ALA A 54 -6.81 4.91 5.07
C ALA A 54 -7.54 6.10 4.43
N ARG A 55 -6.93 7.25 4.56
CA ARG A 55 -7.34 8.51 3.92
C ARG A 55 -6.21 9.12 3.12
N LEU A 56 -6.52 9.94 2.15
CA LEU A 56 -5.54 10.75 1.44
C LEU A 56 -4.86 11.74 2.39
N ARG A 57 -3.53 11.76 2.39
CA ARG A 57 -2.72 12.77 3.10
C ARG A 57 -2.37 13.89 2.14
N LYS A 58 -2.98 15.06 2.34
CA LYS A 58 -2.80 16.24 1.49
C LYS A 58 -1.45 16.92 1.72
N GLY A 59 -1.03 17.72 0.73
CA GLY A 59 0.18 18.56 0.83
C GLY A 59 1.48 17.82 0.50
N GLY A 60 1.40 16.57 0.03
CA GLY A 60 2.57 15.83 -0.42
C GLY A 60 3.14 16.36 -1.73
N LYS A 61 4.47 16.37 -1.83
CA LYS A 61 5.23 16.63 -3.05
C LYS A 61 6.16 15.46 -3.32
N LEU A 62 6.30 15.07 -4.57
CA LEU A 62 7.18 13.98 -4.93
C LEU A 62 8.64 14.46 -4.92
N ALA A 63 9.43 14.00 -3.94
CA ALA A 63 10.85 14.31 -3.80
C ALA A 63 11.73 13.36 -4.62
N TYR A 64 11.35 12.09 -4.75
CA TYR A 64 12.08 11.08 -5.51
C TYR A 64 11.12 10.11 -6.19
N PHE A 65 11.51 9.63 -7.39
CA PHE A 65 10.81 8.56 -8.10
C PHE A 65 11.79 7.73 -8.93
N ASN A 66 11.77 6.41 -8.71
CA ASN A 66 12.63 5.48 -9.40
C ASN A 66 11.98 5.02 -10.71
N TYR A 67 12.37 5.66 -11.81
CA TYR A 67 11.82 5.36 -13.14
C TYR A 67 12.18 3.96 -13.61
N ASP A 68 13.39 3.51 -13.36
CA ASP A 68 13.85 2.20 -13.84
C ASP A 68 13.13 1.08 -13.11
N LEU A 69 13.02 1.18 -11.79
CA LEU A 69 12.24 0.26 -10.98
C LEU A 69 10.75 0.26 -11.38
N ALA A 70 10.16 1.43 -11.61
CA ALA A 70 8.78 1.55 -12.07
C ALA A 70 8.54 0.90 -13.45
N LYS A 71 9.54 0.91 -14.35
CA LYS A 71 9.52 0.20 -15.63
C LYS A 71 9.65 -1.32 -15.43
N GLU A 72 10.53 -1.75 -14.53
CA GLU A 72 10.69 -3.16 -14.16
C GLU A 72 9.40 -3.75 -13.60
N MET A 73 8.71 -3.01 -12.74
CA MET A 73 7.41 -3.37 -12.18
C MET A 73 6.24 -3.23 -13.16
N GLY A 74 6.48 -2.68 -14.35
CA GLY A 74 5.45 -2.41 -15.36
C GLY A 74 4.45 -1.32 -14.97
N LEU A 75 4.76 -0.49 -13.98
CA LEU A 75 3.91 0.64 -13.55
C LEU A 75 3.89 1.77 -14.59
N ILE A 76 4.99 1.93 -15.31
CA ILE A 76 5.14 2.84 -16.44
C ILE A 76 5.68 2.08 -17.65
N ALA A 77 5.43 2.61 -18.86
CA ALA A 77 5.93 2.00 -20.09
C ALA A 77 7.47 1.99 -20.14
N ARG A 78 8.07 0.96 -20.73
CA ARG A 78 9.54 0.87 -20.88
C ARG A 78 10.15 2.07 -21.59
N VAL A 79 9.43 2.63 -22.57
CA VAL A 79 9.83 3.83 -23.33
C VAL A 79 9.51 5.15 -22.63
N HIS A 80 8.99 5.10 -21.38
CA HIS A 80 8.68 6.31 -20.63
C HIS A 80 9.99 7.08 -20.36
N PRO A 81 10.05 8.41 -20.68
CA PRO A 81 11.23 9.21 -20.39
C PRO A 81 11.43 9.32 -18.87
N GLN A 82 12.69 9.47 -18.46
CA GLN A 82 13.03 9.73 -17.03
C GLN A 82 12.70 11.18 -16.64
N LYS A 83 11.45 11.56 -16.90
CA LYS A 83 10.92 12.90 -16.62
C LYS A 83 9.54 12.80 -15.98
N MET A 84 9.38 13.47 -14.84
CA MET A 84 8.09 13.58 -14.17
C MET A 84 7.15 14.46 -14.98
N ASN A 85 5.89 14.03 -15.06
CA ASN A 85 4.79 14.85 -15.56
C ASN A 85 3.67 14.90 -14.52
N TYR A 86 2.81 15.90 -14.66
CA TYR A 86 1.73 16.14 -13.71
C TYR A 86 0.87 14.89 -13.44
N LYS A 87 0.47 14.17 -14.49
CA LYS A 87 -0.40 13.00 -14.36
C LYS A 87 0.29 11.85 -13.60
N LEU A 88 1.57 11.59 -13.87
CA LEU A 88 2.33 10.57 -13.14
C LEU A 88 2.50 10.97 -11.68
N SER A 89 2.86 12.24 -11.43
CA SER A 89 2.98 12.77 -10.07
C SER A 89 1.68 12.61 -9.28
N GLN A 90 0.54 13.02 -9.85
CA GLN A 90 -0.76 12.84 -9.19
C GLN A 90 -1.08 11.35 -8.96
N THR A 91 -0.81 10.48 -9.94
CA THR A 91 -1.05 9.05 -9.78
C THR A 91 -0.22 8.46 -8.62
N VAL A 92 1.05 8.84 -8.48
CA VAL A 92 1.91 8.41 -7.37
C VAL A 92 1.39 8.94 -6.03
N LEU A 93 1.02 10.23 -5.97
CA LEU A 93 0.45 10.85 -4.77
C LEU A 93 -0.89 10.22 -4.38
N ASP A 94 -1.77 9.94 -5.36
CA ASP A 94 -3.06 9.29 -5.11
C ASP A 94 -2.91 7.85 -4.63
N THR A 95 -1.86 7.15 -5.07
CA THR A 95 -1.61 5.77 -4.68
C THR A 95 -0.97 5.67 -3.31
N PHE A 96 0.06 6.47 -3.03
CA PHE A 96 0.94 6.31 -1.87
C PHE A 96 0.85 7.46 -0.85
N GLY A 97 0.32 8.61 -1.24
CA GLY A 97 0.12 9.76 -0.34
C GLY A 97 -1.04 9.54 0.61
N ILE A 98 -0.97 8.49 1.44
CA ILE A 98 -2.06 8.06 2.32
C ILE A 98 -1.62 8.03 3.78
N GLN A 99 -2.59 8.20 4.67
CA GLN A 99 -2.43 8.05 6.11
C GLN A 99 -3.49 7.08 6.63
N ILE A 100 -3.10 6.15 7.46
CA ILE A 100 -4.03 5.22 8.10
C ILE A 100 -4.98 5.97 9.05
N ILE A 101 -6.14 5.37 9.24
CA ILE A 101 -7.09 5.73 10.30
C ILE A 101 -6.82 4.76 11.42
N ASN A 102 -6.10 5.21 12.42
CA ASN A 102 -5.61 4.36 13.48
C ASN A 102 -6.57 4.30 14.68
N GLU A 103 -6.19 3.56 15.71
CA GLU A 103 -6.98 3.36 16.92
C GLU A 103 -7.30 4.68 17.63
N TYR A 104 -6.35 5.63 17.63
CA TYR A 104 -6.60 6.97 18.19
C TYR A 104 -7.70 7.69 17.42
N ASP A 105 -7.64 7.69 16.08
CA ASP A 105 -8.64 8.34 15.23
C ASP A 105 -10.04 7.74 15.47
N VAL A 106 -10.12 6.41 15.62
CA VAL A 106 -11.39 5.71 15.90
C VAL A 106 -11.93 6.07 17.27
N MET A 107 -11.10 5.99 18.32
CA MET A 107 -11.50 6.27 19.71
C MET A 107 -11.96 7.72 19.92
N HIS A 108 -11.33 8.65 19.20
CA HIS A 108 -11.64 10.09 19.30
C HIS A 108 -12.62 10.58 18.22
N HIS A 109 -13.22 9.67 17.44
CA HIS A 109 -14.13 10.01 16.35
C HIS A 109 -13.59 11.12 15.45
N THR A 110 -12.29 11.05 15.08
CA THR A 110 -11.62 12.08 14.27
C THR A 110 -12.39 12.31 12.97
N PRO A 111 -12.85 13.54 12.66
CA PRO A 111 -13.62 13.80 11.46
C PRO A 111 -12.77 13.59 10.19
N ILE A 112 -13.23 12.71 9.31
CA ILE A 112 -12.56 12.44 8.02
C ILE A 112 -13.55 12.66 6.90
N PRO A 113 -13.27 13.61 5.97
CA PRO A 113 -14.14 13.85 4.83
C PRO A 113 -14.28 12.59 3.96
N LYS A 114 -15.50 12.21 3.60
CA LYS A 114 -15.76 11.02 2.75
C LYS A 114 -14.95 11.02 1.45
N LYS A 115 -14.74 12.19 0.84
CA LYS A 115 -13.96 12.36 -0.39
C LYS A 115 -12.46 12.03 -0.24
N ASP A 116 -11.95 12.04 0.98
CA ASP A 116 -10.54 11.76 1.28
C ASP A 116 -10.34 10.28 1.67
N MET A 117 -11.43 9.53 1.92
CA MET A 117 -11.38 8.10 2.25
C MET A 117 -10.87 7.28 1.08
N LYS A 118 -9.96 6.35 1.35
CA LYS A 118 -9.52 5.36 0.36
C LYS A 118 -10.46 4.17 0.37
N PRO A 119 -10.79 3.58 -0.80
CA PRO A 119 -11.68 2.41 -0.86
C PRO A 119 -11.03 1.14 -0.30
N ASN A 120 -9.70 1.09 -0.29
CA ASN A 120 -8.94 -0.09 0.11
C ASN A 120 -8.53 -0.02 1.58
N LYS A 121 -8.29 -1.20 2.16
CA LYS A 121 -7.62 -1.36 3.44
C LYS A 121 -6.18 -1.81 3.21
N TYR A 122 -5.33 -1.61 4.21
CA TYR A 122 -3.90 -1.89 4.15
C TYR A 122 -3.47 -2.60 5.42
N MET A 123 -2.58 -3.59 5.31
CA MET A 123 -2.09 -4.30 6.47
C MET A 123 -0.83 -3.66 7.05
N ALA A 124 -0.70 -3.71 8.37
CA ALA A 124 0.54 -3.61 9.12
C ALA A 124 0.88 -5.00 9.65
N THR A 125 2.10 -5.49 9.42
CA THR A 125 2.47 -6.86 9.77
C THR A 125 3.02 -6.96 11.18
N ARG A 126 2.75 -8.09 11.84
CA ARG A 126 3.32 -8.45 13.15
C ARG A 126 4.64 -9.15 12.94
N TYR A 127 5.68 -8.73 13.67
CA TYR A 127 6.95 -9.42 13.69
C TYR A 127 7.69 -9.18 15.02
N LEU A 128 8.64 -10.04 15.32
CA LEU A 128 9.43 -9.96 16.53
C LEU A 128 10.37 -8.74 16.49
N GLN A 129 10.28 -7.87 17.51
CA GLN A 129 11.20 -6.75 17.70
C GLN A 129 11.91 -6.89 19.06
N SER A 130 13.24 -6.84 19.05
CA SER A 130 14.05 -7.01 20.26
C SER A 130 13.87 -5.87 21.26
N GLN A 131 13.66 -4.66 20.77
CA GLN A 131 13.45 -3.45 21.58
C GLN A 131 12.01 -3.30 22.11
N HIS A 132 11.06 -4.15 21.66
CA HIS A 132 9.68 -4.07 22.12
C HIS A 132 9.55 -4.71 23.52
N PRO A 133 8.77 -4.13 24.47
CA PRO A 133 8.56 -4.70 25.79
C PRO A 133 8.04 -6.14 25.76
N ASP A 134 7.05 -6.40 24.90
CA ASP A 134 6.60 -7.74 24.57
C ASP A 134 7.51 -8.35 23.50
N LYS A 135 8.41 -9.22 23.94
CA LYS A 135 9.38 -9.92 23.07
C LYS A 135 8.81 -11.21 22.46
N THR A 136 7.48 -11.33 22.37
CA THR A 136 6.81 -12.48 21.73
C THR A 136 6.44 -12.21 20.28
N GLY A 137 6.45 -10.95 19.84
CA GLY A 137 5.99 -10.55 18.49
C GLY A 137 4.47 -10.55 18.33
N ARG A 138 3.69 -10.64 19.43
CA ARG A 138 2.22 -10.54 19.37
C ARG A 138 1.74 -9.12 19.18
N THR A 139 2.38 -8.17 19.87
CA THR A 139 2.00 -6.76 19.90
C THR A 139 3.02 -5.84 19.22
N SER A 140 4.04 -6.42 18.55
CA SER A 140 5.08 -5.68 17.83
C SER A 140 5.01 -5.94 16.33
N GLY A 141 5.51 -4.99 15.54
CA GLY A 141 5.50 -5.08 14.09
C GLY A 141 5.70 -3.73 13.41
N ASP A 142 4.99 -3.51 12.32
CA ASP A 142 5.02 -2.28 11.55
C ASP A 142 4.41 -1.12 12.34
N GLY A 143 5.23 -0.42 13.13
CA GLY A 143 4.76 0.67 14.01
C GLY A 143 4.41 1.97 13.29
N ARG A 144 4.94 2.18 12.08
CA ARG A 144 4.73 3.39 11.24
C ARG A 144 4.63 3.07 9.75
N SER A 145 4.43 1.81 9.41
CA SER A 145 4.43 1.33 8.02
C SER A 145 3.16 0.53 7.73
N ILE A 146 2.80 0.49 6.47
CA ILE A 146 1.77 -0.40 5.94
C ILE A 146 2.29 -1.07 4.67
N TRP A 147 1.65 -2.18 4.31
CA TRP A 147 1.85 -2.86 3.03
C TRP A 147 0.77 -2.39 2.06
N ASN A 148 1.23 -1.77 0.97
CA ASN A 148 0.34 -1.24 -0.07
C ASN A 148 -0.24 -2.33 -0.96
N GLY A 149 0.29 -3.56 -0.87
CA GLY A 149 -0.14 -4.73 -1.61
C GLY A 149 0.96 -5.32 -2.47
N GLN A 150 0.54 -6.15 -3.43
CA GLN A 150 1.42 -6.81 -4.39
C GLN A 150 1.06 -6.45 -5.82
N ILE A 151 2.05 -6.47 -6.71
CA ILE A 151 1.86 -6.33 -8.15
C ILE A 151 2.73 -7.33 -8.91
N SER A 152 2.13 -8.03 -9.86
CA SER A 152 2.87 -8.98 -10.72
C SER A 152 3.06 -8.42 -12.11
N TYR A 153 4.26 -8.57 -12.65
CA TYR A 153 4.60 -8.21 -14.01
C TYR A 153 5.68 -9.12 -14.58
N ARG A 154 5.43 -9.73 -15.75
CA ARG A 154 6.36 -10.60 -16.47
C ARG A 154 6.94 -11.74 -15.62
N GLY A 155 6.12 -12.37 -14.81
CA GLY A 155 6.53 -13.50 -13.96
C GLY A 155 7.18 -13.11 -12.64
N THR A 156 7.41 -11.82 -12.38
CA THR A 156 7.90 -11.33 -11.09
C THR A 156 6.77 -10.71 -10.30
N THR A 157 6.62 -11.09 -9.04
CA THR A 157 5.72 -10.45 -8.08
C THR A 157 6.53 -9.55 -7.15
N TRP A 158 6.03 -8.34 -6.95
CA TRP A 158 6.65 -7.30 -6.14
C TRP A 158 5.76 -6.98 -4.95
N ASP A 159 6.31 -7.07 -3.77
CA ASP A 159 5.71 -6.50 -2.56
C ASP A 159 5.94 -5.00 -2.54
N VAL A 160 4.94 -4.24 -2.11
CA VAL A 160 5.01 -2.78 -1.97
C VAL A 160 4.60 -2.39 -0.57
N SER A 161 5.46 -1.63 0.12
CA SER A 161 5.25 -1.15 1.48
C SER A 161 5.59 0.34 1.58
N SER A 162 4.92 1.06 2.47
CA SER A 162 5.17 2.48 2.74
C SER A 162 5.44 2.73 4.22
N CYS A 163 6.49 3.48 4.52
CA CYS A 163 6.83 3.97 5.86
C CYS A 163 6.41 5.44 6.00
N GLY A 164 5.99 5.84 7.19
CA GLY A 164 5.55 7.22 7.45
C GLY A 164 4.06 7.45 7.21
N THR A 165 3.27 6.37 7.17
CA THR A 165 1.84 6.39 6.85
C THR A 165 0.92 6.49 8.06
N GLY A 166 1.46 6.56 9.27
CA GLY A 166 0.71 6.72 10.52
C GLY A 166 1.16 5.76 11.62
N ALA A 167 0.82 6.11 12.86
CA ALA A 167 1.10 5.30 14.03
C ALA A 167 0.11 4.13 14.10
N THR A 168 0.63 2.90 14.17
CA THR A 168 -0.15 1.67 14.35
C THR A 168 -0.14 1.22 15.81
N CYS A 169 -1.02 0.30 16.19
CA CYS A 169 -0.99 -0.35 17.50
C CYS A 169 0.26 -1.22 17.73
N LEU A 170 1.03 -1.52 16.70
CA LEU A 170 2.24 -2.32 16.76
C LEU A 170 3.50 -1.51 17.09
N SER A 171 3.36 -0.20 17.29
CA SER A 171 4.44 0.70 17.67
C SER A 171 4.94 0.38 19.09
N PRO A 172 6.28 0.35 19.33
CA PRO A 172 6.84 0.24 20.68
C PRO A 172 6.29 1.30 21.65
N ALA A 173 6.05 2.53 21.18
CA ALA A 173 5.46 3.58 22.00
C ALA A 173 4.06 3.23 22.51
N ALA A 174 3.21 2.62 21.67
CA ALA A 174 1.89 2.17 22.09
C ALA A 174 1.97 1.13 23.22
N ALA A 175 2.90 0.19 23.13
CA ALA A 175 3.12 -0.83 24.17
C ALA A 175 3.70 -0.26 25.47
N ILE A 176 4.70 0.63 25.38
CA ILE A 176 5.36 1.24 26.55
C ILE A 176 4.37 2.12 27.32
N HIS A 177 3.62 2.96 26.61
CA HIS A 177 2.71 3.92 27.25
C HIS A 177 1.30 3.36 27.47
N LYS A 178 1.01 2.15 27.00
CA LYS A 178 -0.32 1.49 27.08
C LYS A 178 -1.45 2.39 26.54
N LYS A 179 -1.18 3.16 25.51
CA LYS A 179 -2.15 4.04 24.84
C LYS A 179 -1.86 4.17 23.34
N PHE A 180 -2.87 4.55 22.58
CA PHE A 180 -2.71 4.86 21.16
C PHE A 180 -2.42 6.35 20.96
N PHE A 181 -1.58 6.66 19.98
CA PHE A 181 -1.14 8.02 19.71
C PHE A 181 -1.78 8.56 18.43
N LYS A 182 -2.08 9.83 18.45
CA LYS A 182 -2.42 10.56 17.24
C LYS A 182 -1.23 10.52 16.28
N THR A 183 -1.47 10.22 15.02
CA THR A 183 -0.40 10.30 14.01
C THR A 183 0.18 11.71 13.97
N GLY A 184 1.49 11.82 14.12
CA GLY A 184 2.21 13.09 14.19
C GLY A 184 2.27 13.72 15.59
N ASP A 185 1.94 12.99 16.65
CA ASP A 185 2.08 13.45 18.03
C ASP A 185 3.55 13.72 18.37
N PRO A 186 3.94 14.97 18.66
CA PRO A 186 5.34 15.32 18.93
C PRO A 186 5.86 14.79 20.27
N SER A 187 4.99 14.34 21.17
CA SER A 187 5.39 13.78 22.47
C SER A 187 6.04 12.40 22.36
N VAL A 188 5.90 11.73 21.21
CA VAL A 188 6.46 10.41 20.91
C VAL A 188 7.27 10.46 19.62
N SER A 189 8.56 10.64 19.75
CA SER A 189 9.51 10.77 18.64
C SER A 189 9.33 9.65 17.57
N TYR A 190 9.92 8.49 17.79
CA TYR A 190 9.84 7.37 16.85
C TYR A 190 8.43 6.78 16.71
N GLY A 191 7.61 6.89 17.74
CA GLY A 191 6.25 6.33 17.77
C GLY A 191 5.18 7.20 17.11
N CYS A 192 5.52 8.40 16.59
CA CYS A 192 4.54 9.34 16.03
C CYS A 192 3.90 8.87 14.71
N GLY A 193 4.42 7.83 14.09
CA GLY A 193 3.91 7.28 12.84
C GLY A 193 4.43 7.98 11.57
N TYR A 194 5.27 8.99 11.70
CA TYR A 194 5.92 9.66 10.57
C TYR A 194 7.33 9.11 10.31
N SER A 195 7.83 9.33 9.10
CA SER A 195 9.21 9.13 8.68
C SER A 195 9.80 10.46 8.27
N GLU A 196 11.10 10.63 8.45
CA GLU A 196 11.80 11.83 8.04
C GLU A 196 12.19 11.77 6.55
N LEU A 197 12.28 12.93 5.91
CA LEU A 197 12.68 13.02 4.50
C LEU A 197 14.10 12.48 4.29
N VAL A 198 14.99 12.76 5.22
CA VAL A 198 16.39 12.30 5.16
C VAL A 198 16.48 10.77 5.18
N ASP A 199 15.65 10.08 5.99
CA ASP A 199 15.58 8.62 6.01
C ASP A 199 15.15 8.08 4.63
N GLY A 200 14.12 8.68 4.04
CA GLY A 200 13.62 8.28 2.73
C GLY A 200 14.64 8.47 1.61
N MET A 201 15.35 9.61 1.61
CA MET A 201 16.38 9.91 0.61
C MET A 201 17.62 9.04 0.78
N ALA A 202 18.06 8.79 2.02
CA ALA A 202 19.16 7.88 2.32
C ALA A 202 18.82 6.45 1.86
N ALA A 203 17.60 5.96 2.16
CA ALA A 203 17.15 4.65 1.71
C ALA A 203 17.12 4.56 0.18
N ALA A 204 16.66 5.61 -0.53
CA ALA A 204 16.65 5.65 -1.98
C ALA A 204 18.07 5.56 -2.57
N LEU A 205 19.02 6.32 -2.02
CA LEU A 205 20.40 6.31 -2.49
C LEU A 205 21.08 4.95 -2.20
N LEU A 206 21.01 4.47 -0.97
CA LEU A 206 21.70 3.25 -0.55
C LEU A 206 21.12 2.00 -1.23
N SER A 207 19.80 1.91 -1.40
CA SER A 207 19.20 0.76 -2.08
C SER A 207 19.63 0.67 -3.55
N GLU A 208 19.78 1.80 -4.24
CA GLU A 208 20.27 1.80 -5.63
C GLU A 208 21.77 1.51 -5.73
N ILE A 209 22.57 1.96 -4.74
CA ILE A 209 24.00 1.60 -4.65
C ILE A 209 24.13 0.08 -4.47
N PHE A 210 23.40 -0.52 -3.54
CA PHE A 210 23.43 -1.97 -3.32
C PHE A 210 22.97 -2.74 -4.55
N TYR A 211 21.85 -2.36 -5.13
CA TYR A 211 21.32 -2.99 -6.33
C TYR A 211 22.33 -2.97 -7.50
N LYS A 212 22.97 -1.83 -7.75
CA LYS A 212 23.98 -1.69 -8.83
C LYS A 212 25.26 -2.48 -8.55
N ASN A 213 25.54 -2.81 -7.29
CA ASN A 213 26.65 -3.68 -6.91
C ASN A 213 26.26 -5.17 -6.78
N GLY A 214 25.08 -5.56 -7.27
CA GLY A 214 24.61 -6.95 -7.30
C GLY A 214 24.15 -7.48 -5.93
N ILE A 215 23.92 -6.59 -4.94
CA ILE A 215 23.41 -6.96 -3.63
C ILE A 215 21.89 -6.93 -3.68
N ALA A 216 21.25 -8.08 -3.47
CA ALA A 216 19.81 -8.18 -3.39
C ALA A 216 19.28 -7.40 -2.18
N THR A 217 18.39 -6.44 -2.43
CA THR A 217 17.83 -5.56 -1.39
C THR A 217 16.44 -5.07 -1.78
N GLU A 218 15.70 -4.56 -0.81
CA GLU A 218 14.53 -3.72 -1.10
C GLU A 218 15.00 -2.46 -1.82
N ARG A 219 14.17 -1.94 -2.73
CA ARG A 219 14.48 -0.70 -3.47
C ARG A 219 13.41 0.35 -3.21
N THR A 220 13.81 1.61 -3.12
CA THR A 220 12.88 2.73 -2.98
C THR A 220 12.26 3.07 -4.33
N LEU A 221 10.92 2.98 -4.41
CA LEU A 221 10.14 3.36 -5.60
C LEU A 221 9.86 4.87 -5.64
N ALA A 222 9.47 5.44 -4.49
CA ALA A 222 9.15 6.86 -4.38
C ALA A 222 9.38 7.39 -2.97
N VAL A 223 9.72 8.68 -2.87
CA VAL A 223 9.69 9.44 -1.61
C VAL A 223 8.78 10.65 -1.80
N ILE A 224 7.77 10.76 -0.94
CA ILE A 224 6.81 11.85 -0.93
C ILE A 224 7.12 12.73 0.27
N GLU A 225 7.51 13.96 0.01
CA GLU A 225 7.82 14.97 1.02
C GLU A 225 6.54 15.66 1.52
N TYR A 226 6.51 15.95 2.81
CA TYR A 226 5.49 16.78 3.48
C TYR A 226 6.14 17.90 4.28
N ALA A 227 5.33 18.83 4.77
CA ALA A 227 5.82 19.91 5.62
C ALA A 227 6.61 19.41 6.84
N LYS A 228 7.52 20.22 7.34
CA LYS A 228 8.39 19.96 8.50
C LYS A 228 9.40 18.81 8.30
N GLY A 229 9.77 18.50 7.05
CA GLY A 229 10.77 17.46 6.75
C GLY A 229 10.26 16.04 6.92
N PHE A 230 8.95 15.82 7.02
CA PHE A 230 8.38 14.47 7.04
C PHE A 230 8.22 13.90 5.64
N SER A 231 8.17 12.58 5.55
CA SER A 231 7.98 11.89 4.27
C SER A 231 7.10 10.64 4.40
N ILE A 232 6.65 10.16 3.24
CA ILE A 232 6.27 8.76 3.03
C ILE A 232 7.32 8.17 2.11
N ASN A 233 7.97 7.12 2.58
CA ASN A 233 8.97 6.37 1.82
C ASN A 233 8.34 5.06 1.32
N VAL A 234 8.20 4.93 0.00
CA VAL A 234 7.64 3.76 -0.68
C VAL A 234 8.75 2.84 -1.12
N ARG A 235 8.79 1.63 -0.59
CA ARG A 235 9.77 0.60 -0.91
C ARG A 235 9.12 -0.62 -1.53
N THR A 236 9.89 -1.38 -2.27
CA THR A 236 9.44 -2.59 -2.92
C THR A 236 10.55 -3.63 -3.02
N GLY A 237 10.18 -4.88 -3.07
CA GLY A 237 11.08 -6.01 -3.26
C GLY A 237 10.29 -7.22 -3.73
N THR A 238 10.97 -8.25 -4.18
CA THR A 238 10.34 -9.53 -4.56
C THR A 238 9.88 -10.32 -3.34
N ASN A 239 10.41 -9.99 -2.17
CA ASN A 239 9.98 -10.50 -0.87
C ASN A 239 10.40 -9.52 0.22
N LEU A 240 9.43 -8.90 0.88
CA LEU A 240 9.68 -8.00 2.02
C LEU A 240 9.45 -8.67 3.38
N LEU A 241 9.09 -9.96 3.42
CA LEU A 241 9.03 -10.73 4.65
C LEU A 241 10.44 -10.89 5.22
N ARG A 242 10.56 -10.68 6.53
CA ARG A 242 11.82 -10.79 7.26
C ARG A 242 11.80 -12.05 8.12
N PRO A 243 12.95 -12.63 8.48
CA PRO A 243 13.00 -13.75 9.43
C PRO A 243 12.23 -13.47 10.72
N SER A 244 12.17 -12.21 11.17
CA SER A 244 11.44 -11.78 12.36
C SER A 244 9.91 -12.02 12.29
N HIS A 245 9.31 -12.14 11.09
CA HIS A 245 7.92 -12.57 10.92
C HIS A 245 7.74 -14.03 11.31
N LEU A 246 8.73 -14.88 11.02
CA LEU A 246 8.72 -16.30 11.34
C LEU A 246 9.16 -16.55 12.78
N PHE A 247 10.19 -15.84 13.27
CA PHE A 247 10.72 -15.99 14.62
C PHE A 247 9.68 -15.69 15.71
N ARG A 248 8.65 -14.89 15.41
CA ARG A 248 7.56 -14.67 16.36
C ARG A 248 6.83 -15.97 16.72
N TYR A 249 6.61 -16.85 15.76
CA TYR A 249 5.94 -18.15 15.96
C TYR A 249 6.80 -19.07 16.81
N LEU A 250 8.09 -19.22 16.47
CA LEU A 250 9.04 -19.94 17.30
C LEU A 250 9.06 -19.42 18.75
N LYS A 251 9.03 -18.09 18.94
CA LYS A 251 9.03 -17.47 20.25
C LYS A 251 7.75 -17.72 21.03
N GLN A 252 6.64 -17.98 20.35
CA GLN A 252 5.35 -18.29 20.94
C GLN A 252 5.14 -19.79 21.13
N GLY A 253 6.07 -20.64 20.70
CA GLY A 253 5.94 -22.10 20.73
C GLY A 253 4.99 -22.66 19.67
N ASP A 254 4.69 -21.88 18.64
CA ASP A 254 3.85 -22.25 17.51
C ASP A 254 4.78 -22.68 16.37
N LEU A 255 4.79 -23.97 16.07
CA LEU A 255 5.73 -24.61 15.14
C LEU A 255 5.05 -25.19 13.90
N ASP A 256 3.71 -25.11 13.79
CA ASP A 256 2.90 -25.68 12.72
C ASP A 256 2.75 -24.76 11.48
#